data_e0cce29d44997bc12ac3ef6daf020d4b
#
_entry.id   e0cce29d44997bc12ac3ef6daf020d4b
#
_cell.length_a   1.000
_cell.length_b   1.000
_cell.length_c   1.000
_cell.angle_alpha   90.00
_cell.angle_beta   90.00
_cell.angle_gamma   90.00
#
_symmetry.space_group_name_H-M   'P 1'
#
loop_
_entity.id
_entity.type
_entity.pdbx_description
1 polymer ?
#
loop_
_entity_poly.entity_id
_entity_poly.type
_entity_poly.pdbx_seq_one_letter_code
_entity_poly.pdbx_strand_id
1 'polypeptide(L)'
;MKKIMILLSAVLFCLAPAAAATADSLALKDITGGSYSPGYVYGVTPMADGESYSRLSDDRKRIVRHSFKTGKEIGTVFDVEKAKGVKLKGFDGYVLSPDENRILIQTQTKAIYRRSFTAVYYIYDVRTGKLEPLSDGGPQQVPLFSPDGNQVAFVRGGNLFLVKLLYGNAESQVTKDGKFNEIINGIPDWVNEEEFSTNRSFDFNADGTMLAWVRYDESQVPIYDMQEFKGLSPERMEYDEYPGSYRYKYPVAGARNATVSVLTFDIKNRVTRTMKVPMDSDSYVPRIKFTDNADKLAIVTLNRLQNQMDIYIGNPRSTECTLAVRETRGDPRSSTSAC
;
A
#
# COMPACT_ATOMS: atom_id res chain seq x y z
N MET A 1 70.22 43.24 -23.61
CA MET A 1 69.29 43.06 -22.42
C MET A 1 67.87 42.69 -22.80
N LYS A 2 67.23 43.24 -23.86
CA LYS A 2 65.83 42.89 -24.21
C LYS A 2 65.61 41.44 -24.65
N LYS A 3 66.54 40.72 -25.25
CA LYS A 3 66.43 39.34 -25.70
C LYS A 3 66.51 38.31 -24.54
N ILE A 4 67.23 38.63 -23.47
CA ILE A 4 67.38 37.78 -22.30
C ILE A 4 66.08 37.85 -21.41
N MET A 5 65.46 39.02 -21.36
CA MET A 5 64.18 39.18 -20.63
C MET A 5 63.02 38.40 -21.25
N ILE A 6 62.99 38.29 -22.60
CA ILE A 6 61.95 37.52 -23.29
C ILE A 6 62.12 36.00 -23.04
N LEU A 7 63.37 35.50 -22.98
CA LEU A 7 63.62 34.09 -22.66
C LEU A 7 63.27 33.72 -21.19
N LEU A 8 63.51 34.63 -20.25
CA LEU A 8 63.13 34.40 -18.84
C LEU A 8 61.62 34.44 -18.66
N SER A 9 60.86 35.26 -19.39
CA SER A 9 59.39 35.26 -19.34
C SER A 9 58.80 34.01 -19.96
N ALA A 10 59.42 33.45 -21.02
CA ALA A 10 58.91 32.21 -21.61
C ALA A 10 59.13 30.96 -20.72
N VAL A 11 60.25 30.94 -19.97
CA VAL A 11 60.56 29.84 -19.05
C VAL A 11 59.65 29.89 -17.77
N LEU A 12 59.28 31.11 -17.34
CA LEU A 12 58.33 31.23 -16.18
C LEU A 12 56.90 30.81 -16.53
N PHE A 13 56.49 30.86 -17.81
CA PHE A 13 55.16 30.43 -18.23
C PHE A 13 55.02 28.90 -18.37
N CYS A 14 56.15 28.17 -18.48
CA CYS A 14 56.17 26.71 -18.56
C CYS A 14 56.19 26.00 -17.18
N LEU A 15 56.28 26.77 -16.07
CA LEU A 15 56.32 26.25 -14.70
C LEU A 15 55.01 26.51 -13.94
N ALA A 16 53.89 26.78 -14.64
CA ALA A 16 52.56 26.66 -14.00
C ALA A 16 52.39 25.19 -13.61
N PRO A 17 52.28 24.87 -12.32
CA PRO A 17 51.93 23.51 -11.95
C PRO A 17 50.62 23.20 -12.65
N ALA A 18 50.61 22.22 -13.55
CA ALA A 18 49.37 21.58 -13.94
C ALA A 18 48.76 21.09 -12.62
N ALA A 19 47.80 21.84 -12.11
CA ALA A 19 46.91 21.31 -11.08
C ALA A 19 46.30 20.07 -11.73
N ALA A 20 46.88 18.91 -11.46
CA ALA A 20 46.27 17.67 -11.75
C ALA A 20 44.92 17.76 -11.01
N ALA A 21 43.83 17.86 -11.76
CA ALA A 21 42.53 17.61 -11.22
C ALA A 21 42.65 16.24 -10.55
N THR A 22 42.73 16.23 -9.23
CA THR A 22 42.61 15.00 -8.46
C THR A 22 41.24 14.46 -8.83
N ALA A 23 41.23 13.47 -9.73
CA ALA A 23 39.99 12.71 -9.94
C ALA A 23 39.58 12.24 -8.56
N ASP A 24 38.43 12.71 -8.08
CA ASP A 24 37.87 12.24 -6.81
C ASP A 24 37.78 10.73 -6.93
N SER A 25 38.69 10.02 -6.25
CA SER A 25 38.66 8.57 -6.23
C SER A 25 37.46 8.13 -5.39
N LEU A 26 36.61 7.32 -5.98
CA LEU A 26 35.50 6.68 -5.26
C LEU A 26 36.07 5.89 -4.08
N ALA A 27 35.78 6.32 -2.87
CA ALA A 27 36.15 5.59 -1.67
C ALA A 27 34.97 4.73 -1.18
N LEU A 28 35.27 3.52 -0.73
CA LEU A 28 34.24 2.60 -0.21
C LEU A 28 33.38 3.25 0.88
N LYS A 29 34.01 4.03 1.78
CA LYS A 29 33.31 4.78 2.84
C LYS A 29 32.26 5.75 2.30
N ASP A 30 32.47 6.35 1.12
CA ASP A 30 31.55 7.33 0.54
C ASP A 30 30.34 6.60 -0.08
N ILE A 31 30.58 5.40 -0.65
CA ILE A 31 29.52 4.53 -1.17
C ILE A 31 28.67 3.99 -0.01
N THR A 32 29.31 3.40 1.01
CA THR A 32 28.59 2.82 2.16
C THR A 32 28.00 3.87 3.08
N GLY A 33 28.59 5.07 3.15
CA GLY A 33 28.08 6.22 3.90
C GLY A 33 26.96 6.99 3.22
N GLY A 34 26.58 6.60 1.99
CA GLY A 34 25.47 7.22 1.25
C GLY A 34 25.79 8.57 0.63
N SER A 35 27.08 8.95 0.48
CA SER A 35 27.48 10.24 -0.13
C SER A 35 26.97 10.43 -1.56
N TYR A 36 26.70 9.33 -2.27
CA TYR A 36 26.16 9.32 -3.62
C TYR A 36 24.68 8.94 -3.69
N SER A 37 24.02 8.83 -2.54
CA SER A 37 22.58 8.53 -2.50
C SER A 37 21.80 9.69 -3.09
N PRO A 38 20.89 9.44 -4.06
CA PRO A 38 20.06 10.51 -4.59
C PRO A 38 19.11 11.03 -3.52
N GLY A 39 18.83 12.32 -3.58
CA GLY A 39 17.77 12.92 -2.78
C GLY A 39 16.40 12.51 -3.33
N TYR A 40 15.53 11.98 -2.49
CA TYR A 40 14.16 11.64 -2.86
C TYR A 40 13.16 12.52 -2.12
N VAL A 41 12.07 12.84 -2.79
CA VAL A 41 10.89 13.44 -2.16
C VAL A 41 9.90 12.32 -1.87
N TYR A 42 9.69 12.02 -0.59
CA TYR A 42 8.81 10.95 -0.14
C TYR A 42 7.46 11.49 0.35
N GLY A 43 6.43 10.62 0.32
CA GLY A 43 5.15 10.86 0.95
C GLY A 43 4.36 12.00 0.31
N VAL A 44 4.52 12.21 -0.98
CA VAL A 44 3.76 13.21 -1.74
C VAL A 44 2.36 12.67 -2.02
N THR A 45 1.33 13.38 -1.53
CA THR A 45 -0.08 13.10 -1.82
C THR A 45 -0.65 14.29 -2.60
N PRO A 46 -0.95 14.14 -3.91
CA PRO A 46 -1.60 15.19 -4.70
C PRO A 46 -2.92 15.62 -4.06
N MET A 47 -3.22 16.91 -4.11
CA MET A 47 -4.49 17.46 -3.64
C MET A 47 -5.45 17.69 -4.82
N ALA A 48 -6.74 17.76 -4.53
CA ALA A 48 -7.82 17.82 -5.52
C ALA A 48 -7.76 19.08 -6.41
N ASP A 49 -7.04 20.13 -5.99
CA ASP A 49 -6.86 21.35 -6.79
C ASP A 49 -5.91 21.17 -8.00
N GLY A 50 -5.17 20.06 -8.07
CA GLY A 50 -4.19 19.79 -9.13
C GLY A 50 -2.95 20.68 -9.12
N GLU A 51 -2.85 21.66 -8.20
CA GLU A 51 -1.76 22.64 -8.12
C GLU A 51 -0.88 22.44 -6.89
N SER A 52 -1.33 21.66 -5.93
CA SER A 52 -0.64 21.41 -4.68
C SER A 52 -0.59 19.94 -4.28
N TYR A 53 0.30 19.66 -3.35
CA TYR A 53 0.40 18.35 -2.70
C TYR A 53 0.52 18.52 -1.19
N SER A 54 0.13 17.51 -0.47
CA SER A 54 0.36 17.41 0.97
C SER A 54 1.44 16.38 1.29
N ARG A 55 2.12 16.58 2.41
CA ARG A 55 3.07 15.63 2.99
C ARG A 55 3.10 15.73 4.51
N LEU A 56 3.53 14.64 5.15
CA LEU A 56 3.81 14.62 6.58
C LEU A 56 5.05 15.48 6.87
N SER A 57 4.99 16.33 7.90
CA SER A 57 6.15 17.09 8.37
C SER A 57 7.22 16.18 9.00
N ASP A 58 8.46 16.62 9.00
CA ASP A 58 9.59 15.81 9.48
C ASP A 58 9.49 15.51 11.00
N ASP A 59 8.84 16.37 11.78
CA ASP A 59 8.52 16.18 13.21
C ASP A 59 7.30 15.28 13.44
N ARG A 60 6.64 14.82 12.37
CA ARG A 60 5.44 13.97 12.38
C ARG A 60 4.26 14.54 13.17
N LYS A 61 4.14 15.87 13.20
CA LYS A 61 3.06 16.56 13.91
C LYS A 61 2.04 17.25 13.01
N ARG A 62 2.41 17.50 11.74
CA ARG A 62 1.58 18.26 10.81
C ARG A 62 1.47 17.57 9.44
N ILE A 63 0.34 17.80 8.77
CA ILE A 63 0.20 17.58 7.33
C ILE A 63 0.35 18.95 6.68
N VAL A 64 1.40 19.12 5.89
CA VAL A 64 1.79 20.38 5.28
C VAL A 64 1.45 20.36 3.80
N ARG A 65 0.86 21.45 3.31
CA ARG A 65 0.53 21.66 1.91
C ARG A 65 1.63 22.44 1.21
N HIS A 66 2.05 21.95 0.04
CA HIS A 66 3.10 22.54 -0.79
C HIS A 66 2.58 22.83 -2.20
N SER A 67 3.12 23.84 -2.85
CA SER A 67 2.84 24.13 -4.26
C SER A 67 3.70 23.23 -5.16
N PHE A 68 3.12 22.56 -6.16
CA PHE A 68 3.87 21.83 -7.18
C PHE A 68 4.79 22.76 -7.98
N LYS A 69 4.35 24.00 -8.22
CA LYS A 69 5.12 24.99 -9.01
C LYS A 69 6.41 25.41 -8.33
N THR A 70 6.40 25.57 -7.01
CA THR A 70 7.52 26.19 -6.27
C THR A 70 8.20 25.26 -5.28
N GLY A 71 7.60 24.13 -4.94
CA GLY A 71 8.01 23.24 -3.85
C GLY A 71 7.87 23.83 -2.45
N LYS A 72 7.42 25.09 -2.32
CA LYS A 72 7.34 25.78 -1.04
C LYS A 72 6.06 25.40 -0.28
N GLU A 73 6.15 25.43 1.06
CA GLU A 73 5.00 25.33 1.95
C GLU A 73 4.05 26.50 1.70
N ILE A 74 2.74 26.21 1.56
CA ILE A 74 1.67 27.16 1.32
C ILE A 74 0.54 27.06 2.35
N GLY A 75 0.61 26.09 3.27
CA GLY A 75 -0.37 25.96 4.34
C GLY A 75 -0.25 24.67 5.14
N THR A 76 -1.05 24.57 6.19
CA THR A 76 -1.16 23.37 7.03
C THR A 76 -2.58 22.81 6.92
N VAL A 77 -2.69 21.53 6.62
CA VAL A 77 -3.96 20.80 6.48
C VAL A 77 -4.40 20.21 7.83
N PHE A 78 -3.44 19.72 8.62
CA PHE A 78 -3.68 19.15 9.95
C PHE A 78 -2.51 19.47 10.89
N ASP A 79 -2.83 19.65 12.18
CA ASP A 79 -1.85 19.93 13.21
C ASP A 79 -2.33 19.28 14.53
N VAL A 80 -1.53 18.38 15.10
CA VAL A 80 -1.88 17.65 16.34
C VAL A 80 -2.13 18.61 17.52
N GLU A 81 -1.44 19.76 17.53
CA GLU A 81 -1.57 20.73 18.63
C GLU A 81 -2.87 21.54 18.56
N LYS A 82 -3.42 21.71 17.33
CA LYS A 82 -4.66 22.46 17.08
C LYS A 82 -5.91 21.57 17.07
N ALA A 83 -5.74 20.26 16.92
CA ALA A 83 -6.86 19.34 16.89
C ALA A 83 -7.63 19.32 18.22
N LYS A 84 -8.98 19.33 18.12
CA LYS A 84 -9.91 19.20 19.23
C LYS A 84 -10.24 17.71 19.46
N GLY A 85 -10.52 17.31 20.69
CA GLY A 85 -10.84 15.94 21.06
C GLY A 85 -9.59 15.15 21.44
N VAL A 86 -9.28 14.05 20.76
CA VAL A 86 -8.12 13.20 21.08
C VAL A 86 -6.82 13.99 20.92
N LYS A 87 -5.89 13.81 21.85
CA LYS A 87 -4.57 14.43 21.81
C LYS A 87 -3.52 13.41 21.40
N LEU A 88 -2.83 13.70 20.30
CA LEU A 88 -1.73 12.89 19.78
C LEU A 88 -0.40 13.61 20.01
N LYS A 89 0.66 12.85 20.24
CA LYS A 89 2.03 13.39 20.29
C LYS A 89 2.65 13.53 18.90
N GLY A 90 2.15 12.77 17.93
CA GLY A 90 2.55 12.69 16.56
C GLY A 90 1.78 11.56 15.86
N PHE A 91 2.03 11.33 14.57
CA PHE A 91 1.35 10.30 13.79
C PHE A 91 2.27 9.75 12.67
N ASP A 92 1.94 8.55 12.16
CA ASP A 92 2.80 7.80 11.26
C ASP A 92 2.48 8.03 9.78
N GLY A 93 1.22 8.38 9.48
CA GLY A 93 0.74 8.58 8.11
C GLY A 93 -0.70 9.11 8.10
N TYR A 94 -1.23 9.32 6.92
CA TYR A 94 -2.59 9.83 6.75
C TYR A 94 -3.20 9.42 5.40
N VAL A 95 -4.53 9.50 5.31
CA VAL A 95 -5.29 9.34 4.06
C VAL A 95 -6.33 10.46 4.01
N LEU A 96 -6.36 11.22 2.90
CA LEU A 96 -7.39 12.24 2.67
C LEU A 96 -8.67 11.57 2.14
N SER A 97 -9.84 12.07 2.53
CA SER A 97 -11.10 11.73 1.85
C SER A 97 -11.11 12.34 0.43
N PRO A 98 -11.89 11.80 -0.51
CA PRO A 98 -11.93 12.33 -1.89
C PRO A 98 -12.29 13.81 -1.99
N ASP A 99 -13.08 14.32 -1.06
CA ASP A 99 -13.48 15.74 -0.95
C ASP A 99 -12.55 16.56 -0.04
N GLU A 100 -11.50 15.94 0.51
CA GLU A 100 -10.50 16.53 1.44
C GLU A 100 -11.10 17.15 2.74
N ASN A 101 -12.38 16.87 3.01
CA ASN A 101 -13.05 17.36 4.22
C ASN A 101 -12.79 16.48 5.45
N ARG A 102 -12.28 15.28 5.26
CA ARG A 102 -11.91 14.36 6.33
C ARG A 102 -10.54 13.75 6.09
N ILE A 103 -9.86 13.41 7.18
CA ILE A 103 -8.52 12.82 7.13
C ILE A 103 -8.48 11.64 8.10
N LEU A 104 -8.05 10.49 7.62
CA LEU A 104 -7.65 9.38 8.48
C LEU A 104 -6.20 9.63 8.94
N ILE A 105 -6.01 9.73 10.25
CA ILE A 105 -4.70 9.89 10.89
C ILE A 105 -4.25 8.54 11.41
N GLN A 106 -3.11 8.06 10.92
CA GLN A 106 -2.53 6.76 11.24
C GLN A 106 -1.53 6.88 12.38
N THR A 107 -1.65 6.00 13.38
CA THR A 107 -0.74 5.94 14.54
C THR A 107 -0.45 4.49 14.91
N GLN A 108 0.57 4.26 15.74
CA GLN A 108 0.90 2.95 16.33
C GLN A 108 1.04 1.87 15.24
N THR A 109 1.73 2.20 14.17
CA THR A 109 1.92 1.29 13.03
C THR A 109 2.81 0.12 13.42
N LYS A 110 2.34 -1.12 13.17
CA LYS A 110 3.06 -2.37 13.38
C LYS A 110 3.10 -3.17 12.09
N ALA A 111 4.30 -3.38 11.55
CA ALA A 111 4.49 -4.17 10.33
C ALA A 111 4.05 -5.63 10.54
N ILE A 112 3.46 -6.22 9.49
CA ILE A 112 3.13 -7.66 9.41
C ILE A 112 4.08 -8.33 8.42
N TYR A 113 4.00 -7.95 7.14
CA TYR A 113 4.89 -8.40 6.08
C TYR A 113 5.58 -7.19 5.43
N ARG A 114 6.01 -7.30 4.19
CA ARG A 114 6.72 -6.22 3.48
C ARG A 114 5.86 -4.96 3.29
N ARG A 115 4.55 -5.11 3.07
CA ARG A 115 3.61 -4.03 2.74
C ARG A 115 2.46 -3.91 3.72
N SER A 116 2.09 -5.00 4.35
CA SER A 116 0.99 -5.03 5.31
C SER A 116 1.43 -4.61 6.70
N PHE A 117 0.53 -3.93 7.38
CA PHE A 117 0.70 -3.49 8.76
C PHE A 117 -0.66 -3.30 9.42
N THR A 118 -0.68 -3.32 10.74
CA THR A 118 -1.79 -2.82 11.55
C THR A 118 -1.48 -1.42 12.04
N ALA A 119 -2.50 -0.60 12.22
CA ALA A 119 -2.37 0.72 12.83
C ALA A 119 -3.67 1.12 13.55
N VAL A 120 -3.59 2.09 14.45
CA VAL A 120 -4.77 2.72 15.05
C VAL A 120 -5.07 3.99 14.26
N TYR A 121 -6.30 4.08 13.76
CA TYR A 121 -6.74 5.22 12.95
C TYR A 121 -7.70 6.11 13.71
N TYR A 122 -7.54 7.39 13.49
CA TYR A 122 -8.44 8.45 13.94
C TYR A 122 -9.03 9.15 12.74
N ILE A 123 -10.25 9.66 12.86
CA ILE A 123 -10.89 10.49 11.85
C ILE A 123 -10.84 11.96 12.29
N TYR A 124 -10.30 12.80 11.44
CA TYR A 124 -10.27 14.26 11.62
C TYR A 124 -11.24 14.91 10.66
N ASP A 125 -12.15 15.71 11.17
CA ASP A 125 -13.06 16.55 10.39
C ASP A 125 -12.42 17.93 10.24
N VAL A 126 -12.06 18.30 9.01
CA VAL A 126 -11.33 19.55 8.70
C VAL A 126 -12.15 20.80 9.06
N ARG A 127 -13.47 20.73 8.86
CA ARG A 127 -14.37 21.87 9.10
C ARG A 127 -14.52 22.19 10.60
N THR A 128 -14.63 21.18 11.44
CA THR A 128 -14.83 21.35 12.89
C THR A 128 -13.54 21.34 13.69
N GLY A 129 -12.48 20.80 13.11
CA GLY A 129 -11.19 20.57 13.76
C GLY A 129 -11.22 19.44 14.79
N LYS A 130 -12.24 18.54 14.74
CA LYS A 130 -12.42 17.47 15.72
C LYS A 130 -11.69 16.21 15.26
N LEU A 131 -10.94 15.61 16.18
CA LEU A 131 -10.23 14.32 16.01
C LEU A 131 -10.87 13.29 16.95
N GLU A 132 -11.33 12.18 16.39
CA GLU A 132 -11.99 11.08 17.12
C GLU A 132 -11.43 9.72 16.68
N PRO A 133 -11.49 8.66 17.52
CA PRO A 133 -11.20 7.31 17.06
C PRO A 133 -12.08 6.93 15.88
N LEU A 134 -11.49 6.25 14.87
CA LEU A 134 -12.26 5.64 13.78
C LEU A 134 -13.08 4.45 14.31
N SER A 135 -12.50 3.70 15.25
CA SER A 135 -13.07 2.48 15.82
C SER A 135 -12.49 2.24 17.20
N ASP A 136 -13.32 1.71 18.10
CA ASP A 136 -12.92 1.29 19.46
C ASP A 136 -12.47 -0.18 19.53
N GLY A 137 -12.59 -0.92 18.42
CA GLY A 137 -12.35 -2.37 18.36
C GLY A 137 -10.89 -2.80 18.20
N GLY A 138 -9.93 -1.88 18.32
CA GLY A 138 -8.50 -2.17 18.18
C GLY A 138 -7.93 -1.84 16.80
N PRO A 139 -6.67 -2.21 16.51
CA PRO A 139 -5.95 -1.83 15.30
C PRO A 139 -6.65 -2.29 14.01
N GLN A 140 -6.53 -1.48 12.97
CA GLN A 140 -7.12 -1.69 11.66
C GLN A 140 -6.03 -1.87 10.59
N GLN A 141 -6.42 -2.44 9.44
CA GLN A 141 -5.60 -2.56 8.25
C GLN A 141 -6.30 -1.87 7.06
N VAL A 142 -5.53 -1.19 6.25
CA VAL A 142 -5.87 -0.67 4.91
C VAL A 142 -7.21 0.07 4.82
N PRO A 143 -7.49 1.06 5.70
CA PRO A 143 -8.74 1.79 5.63
C PRO A 143 -8.89 2.52 4.29
N LEU A 144 -10.12 2.55 3.77
CA LEU A 144 -10.50 3.17 2.52
C LEU A 144 -11.78 3.99 2.70
N PHE A 145 -11.76 5.25 2.31
CA PHE A 145 -12.96 6.06 2.21
C PHE A 145 -13.85 5.60 1.06
N SER A 146 -15.17 5.69 1.24
CA SER A 146 -16.11 5.66 0.12
C SER A 146 -15.93 6.89 -0.78
N PRO A 147 -16.34 6.85 -2.07
CA PRO A 147 -16.19 7.97 -3.00
C PRO A 147 -16.83 9.29 -2.52
N ASP A 148 -17.90 9.22 -1.74
CA ASP A 148 -18.58 10.38 -1.13
C ASP A 148 -17.93 10.84 0.20
N GLY A 149 -16.88 10.16 0.66
CA GLY A 149 -16.17 10.48 1.91
C GLY A 149 -16.97 10.22 3.20
N ASN A 150 -18.15 9.61 3.13
CA ASN A 150 -19.06 9.45 4.27
C ASN A 150 -18.95 8.09 4.98
N GLN A 151 -18.19 7.16 4.40
CA GLN A 151 -17.96 5.84 4.96
C GLN A 151 -16.47 5.50 4.90
N VAL A 152 -16.04 4.61 5.79
CA VAL A 152 -14.69 4.00 5.75
C VAL A 152 -14.85 2.49 5.90
N ALA A 153 -14.30 1.74 4.95
CA ALA A 153 -14.13 0.30 5.09
C ALA A 153 -12.69 -0.01 5.52
N PHE A 154 -12.52 -1.02 6.36
CA PHE A 154 -11.19 -1.50 6.79
C PHE A 154 -11.23 -2.99 7.14
N VAL A 155 -10.06 -3.59 7.34
CA VAL A 155 -9.94 -4.98 7.79
C VAL A 155 -9.41 -5.02 9.23
N ARG A 156 -9.97 -5.92 10.02
CA ARG A 156 -9.50 -6.27 11.36
C ARG A 156 -9.70 -7.76 11.61
N GLY A 157 -8.65 -8.48 12.03
CA GLY A 157 -8.71 -9.91 12.30
C GLY A 157 -9.21 -10.73 11.10
N GLY A 158 -8.80 -10.39 9.87
CA GLY A 158 -9.23 -11.08 8.65
C GLY A 158 -10.69 -10.82 8.23
N ASN A 159 -11.37 -9.87 8.87
CA ASN A 159 -12.75 -9.50 8.56
C ASN A 159 -12.88 -8.04 8.11
N LEU A 160 -13.79 -7.79 7.16
CA LEU A 160 -14.17 -6.46 6.71
C LEU A 160 -15.15 -5.81 7.68
N PHE A 161 -14.91 -4.53 7.93
CA PHE A 161 -15.75 -3.64 8.72
C PHE A 161 -16.09 -2.39 7.92
N LEU A 162 -17.23 -1.79 8.24
CA LEU A 162 -17.71 -0.56 7.64
C LEU A 162 -18.09 0.43 8.74
N VAL A 163 -17.55 1.64 8.70
CA VAL A 163 -17.90 2.75 9.58
C VAL A 163 -18.68 3.79 8.79
N LYS A 164 -19.84 4.21 9.30
CA LYS A 164 -20.66 5.31 8.76
C LYS A 164 -20.39 6.59 9.54
N LEU A 165 -19.63 7.51 8.95
CA LEU A 165 -19.12 8.71 9.62
C LEU A 165 -20.21 9.71 9.99
N LEU A 166 -21.26 9.81 9.19
CA LEU A 166 -22.41 10.71 9.47
C LEU A 166 -23.29 10.27 10.64
N TYR A 167 -23.09 9.05 11.14
CA TYR A 167 -23.88 8.44 12.21
C TYR A 167 -23.02 8.18 13.46
N GLY A 168 -22.17 9.13 13.83
CA GLY A 168 -21.32 9.04 15.02
C GLY A 168 -20.29 7.91 14.93
N ASN A 169 -19.70 7.72 13.75
CA ASN A 169 -18.75 6.64 13.47
C ASN A 169 -19.30 5.23 13.75
N ALA A 170 -20.60 5.01 13.41
CA ALA A 170 -21.25 3.73 13.63
C ALA A 170 -20.57 2.61 12.84
N GLU A 171 -19.91 1.70 13.56
CA GLU A 171 -19.22 0.54 13.01
C GLU A 171 -20.18 -0.64 12.81
N SER A 172 -20.02 -1.36 11.71
CA SER A 172 -20.67 -2.63 11.45
C SER A 172 -19.71 -3.63 10.84
N GLN A 173 -19.79 -4.88 11.27
CA GLN A 173 -19.02 -5.98 10.70
C GLN A 173 -19.70 -6.50 9.43
N VAL A 174 -18.96 -6.57 8.32
CA VAL A 174 -19.43 -7.04 7.01
C VAL A 174 -19.22 -8.54 6.87
N THR A 175 -18.03 -9.05 7.19
CA THR A 175 -17.71 -10.49 7.15
C THR A 175 -17.47 -11.03 8.56
N LYS A 176 -17.69 -12.34 8.78
CA LYS A 176 -17.58 -12.95 10.12
C LYS A 176 -16.78 -14.26 10.13
N ASP A 177 -16.31 -14.69 8.98
CA ASP A 177 -15.60 -15.95 8.79
C ASP A 177 -14.08 -15.82 8.82
N GLY A 178 -13.56 -14.58 8.96
CA GLY A 178 -12.13 -14.32 9.07
C GLY A 178 -11.52 -15.03 10.28
N LYS A 179 -10.46 -15.79 10.02
CA LYS A 179 -9.73 -16.56 11.02
C LYS A 179 -8.28 -16.71 10.62
N PHE A 180 -7.38 -16.42 11.54
CA PHE A 180 -5.93 -16.49 11.31
C PHE A 180 -5.52 -17.86 10.79
N ASN A 181 -4.70 -17.89 9.74
CA ASN A 181 -4.24 -19.09 9.04
C ASN A 181 -5.37 -19.95 8.41
N GLU A 182 -6.55 -19.40 8.21
CA GLU A 182 -7.65 -20.08 7.54
C GLU A 182 -8.35 -19.18 6.51
N ILE A 183 -8.99 -18.09 6.94
CA ILE A 183 -9.80 -17.24 6.08
C ILE A 183 -9.41 -15.78 6.25
N ILE A 184 -9.18 -15.12 5.12
CA ILE A 184 -8.87 -13.70 5.07
C ILE A 184 -9.82 -13.00 4.08
N ASN A 185 -10.40 -11.88 4.49
CA ASN A 185 -11.29 -11.07 3.67
C ASN A 185 -10.69 -9.69 3.43
N GLY A 186 -10.54 -9.28 2.18
CA GLY A 186 -10.20 -7.91 1.80
C GLY A 186 -8.73 -7.49 1.93
N ILE A 187 -7.88 -8.34 2.46
CA ILE A 187 -6.42 -8.20 2.40
C ILE A 187 -5.82 -9.48 1.83
N PRO A 188 -4.70 -9.41 1.11
CA PRO A 188 -4.07 -10.59 0.54
C PRO A 188 -3.45 -11.49 1.61
N ASP A 189 -3.30 -12.77 1.29
CA ASP A 189 -2.36 -13.66 1.96
C ASP A 189 -0.91 -13.28 1.62
N TRP A 190 0.06 -13.96 2.23
CA TRP A 190 1.48 -13.66 2.03
C TRP A 190 1.89 -13.75 0.55
N VAL A 191 1.44 -14.77 -0.19
CA VAL A 191 1.80 -14.98 -1.61
C VAL A 191 1.28 -13.82 -2.47
N ASN A 192 0.00 -13.48 -2.33
CA ASN A 192 -0.60 -12.42 -3.15
C ASN A 192 -0.08 -11.03 -2.78
N GLU A 193 0.28 -10.78 -1.51
CA GLU A 193 0.95 -9.55 -1.09
C GLU A 193 2.32 -9.42 -1.76
N GLU A 194 3.14 -10.45 -1.69
CA GLU A 194 4.51 -10.42 -2.15
C GLU A 194 4.60 -10.41 -3.68
N GLU A 195 3.90 -11.32 -4.35
CA GLU A 195 3.96 -11.50 -5.80
C GLU A 195 3.26 -10.37 -6.57
N PHE A 196 2.12 -9.87 -6.07
CA PHE A 196 1.35 -8.84 -6.76
C PHE A 196 1.50 -7.44 -6.18
N SER A 197 2.39 -7.25 -5.21
CA SER A 197 2.70 -5.94 -4.64
C SER A 197 1.45 -5.18 -4.16
N THR A 198 0.58 -5.86 -3.42
CA THR A 198 -0.66 -5.29 -2.90
C THR A 198 -0.85 -5.65 -1.43
N ASN A 199 -1.47 -4.75 -0.67
CA ASN A 199 -1.89 -4.99 0.71
C ASN A 199 -3.39 -4.79 0.93
N ARG A 200 -4.14 -4.46 -0.14
CA ARG A 200 -5.59 -4.28 -0.10
C ARG A 200 -6.26 -4.96 -1.27
N SER A 201 -7.27 -5.77 -0.98
CA SER A 201 -8.03 -6.54 -1.96
C SER A 201 -9.54 -6.30 -1.80
N PHE A 202 -9.94 -5.03 -1.52
CA PHE A 202 -11.33 -4.59 -1.54
C PHE A 202 -11.46 -3.17 -2.11
N ASP A 203 -12.65 -2.84 -2.60
CA ASP A 203 -12.95 -1.53 -3.17
C ASP A 203 -14.43 -1.17 -2.97
N PHE A 204 -14.74 0.14 -2.97
CA PHE A 204 -16.10 0.67 -3.09
C PHE A 204 -16.45 0.87 -4.55
N ASN A 205 -17.74 0.69 -4.89
CA ASN A 205 -18.23 1.14 -6.19
C ASN A 205 -18.38 2.67 -6.25
N ALA A 206 -18.58 3.22 -7.46
CA ALA A 206 -18.52 4.65 -7.71
C ALA A 206 -19.52 5.49 -6.88
N ASP A 207 -20.65 4.93 -6.50
CA ASP A 207 -21.67 5.60 -5.69
C ASP A 207 -21.62 5.26 -4.20
N GLY A 208 -20.63 4.46 -3.76
CA GLY A 208 -20.44 4.09 -2.35
C GLY A 208 -21.53 3.18 -1.77
N THR A 209 -22.36 2.55 -2.63
CA THR A 209 -23.47 1.68 -2.18
C THR A 209 -23.09 0.21 -2.07
N MET A 210 -21.96 -0.17 -2.66
CA MET A 210 -21.47 -1.55 -2.64
C MET A 210 -19.98 -1.61 -2.29
N LEU A 211 -19.61 -2.74 -1.64
CA LEU A 211 -18.24 -3.18 -1.49
C LEU A 211 -18.01 -4.44 -2.33
N ALA A 212 -16.81 -4.59 -2.87
CA ALA A 212 -16.32 -5.85 -3.41
C ALA A 212 -14.98 -6.20 -2.75
N TRP A 213 -14.71 -7.49 -2.55
CA TRP A 213 -13.43 -7.93 -2.00
C TRP A 213 -13.03 -9.31 -2.51
N VAL A 214 -11.75 -9.61 -2.41
CA VAL A 214 -11.23 -10.96 -2.57
C VAL A 214 -11.21 -11.64 -1.19
N ARG A 215 -11.76 -12.84 -1.12
CA ARG A 215 -11.67 -13.74 0.01
C ARG A 215 -10.65 -14.83 -0.31
N TYR A 216 -9.72 -15.02 0.59
CA TYR A 216 -8.67 -16.03 0.51
C TYR A 216 -8.97 -17.12 1.52
N ASP A 217 -9.04 -18.38 1.06
CA ASP A 217 -9.13 -19.57 1.89
C ASP A 217 -7.78 -20.27 1.88
N GLU A 218 -7.00 -20.06 2.93
CA GLU A 218 -5.68 -20.66 3.11
C GLU A 218 -5.68 -21.89 4.03
N SER A 219 -6.86 -22.46 4.29
CA SER A 219 -6.99 -23.64 5.17
C SER A 219 -6.13 -24.83 4.70
N GLN A 220 -5.99 -24.98 3.37
CA GLN A 220 -5.18 -26.05 2.74
C GLN A 220 -3.74 -25.65 2.44
N VAL A 221 -3.33 -24.41 2.70
CA VAL A 221 -1.96 -23.96 2.53
C VAL A 221 -1.10 -24.51 3.66
N PRO A 222 0.09 -25.06 3.36
CA PRO A 222 0.99 -25.54 4.42
C PRO A 222 1.45 -24.42 5.36
N ILE A 223 1.61 -24.76 6.63
CA ILE A 223 2.23 -23.87 7.62
C ILE A 223 3.74 -24.05 7.52
N TYR A 224 4.45 -22.93 7.47
CA TYR A 224 5.89 -22.86 7.63
C TYR A 224 6.21 -22.29 9.01
N ASP A 225 7.18 -22.91 9.70
CA ASP A 225 7.63 -22.48 11.00
C ASP A 225 8.97 -21.75 10.85
N MET A 226 8.93 -20.41 10.92
CA MET A 226 10.12 -19.57 10.84
C MET A 226 10.75 -19.46 12.21
N GLN A 227 12.04 -19.75 12.29
CA GLN A 227 12.82 -19.46 13.49
C GLN A 227 13.11 -17.97 13.59
N GLU A 228 12.81 -17.38 14.73
CA GLU A 228 13.11 -15.99 15.04
C GLU A 228 14.16 -15.90 16.13
N PHE A 229 15.18 -15.08 15.87
CA PHE A 229 16.25 -14.77 16.80
C PHE A 229 16.15 -13.32 17.23
N LYS A 230 16.68 -12.98 18.41
CA LYS A 230 16.76 -11.60 18.87
C LYS A 230 17.58 -10.75 17.89
N GLY A 231 17.05 -9.63 17.44
CA GLY A 231 17.67 -8.73 16.47
C GLY A 231 17.12 -7.32 16.58
N LEU A 232 16.94 -6.65 15.44
CA LEU A 232 16.51 -5.24 15.39
C LEU A 232 15.02 -5.01 15.67
N SER A 233 14.21 -6.07 15.81
CA SER A 233 12.77 -5.98 16.08
C SER A 233 12.40 -6.64 17.40
N PRO A 234 12.71 -6.02 18.55
CA PRO A 234 12.51 -6.61 19.87
C PRO A 234 11.05 -6.96 20.20
N GLU A 235 10.08 -6.40 19.50
CA GLU A 235 8.66 -6.73 19.68
C GLU A 235 8.29 -8.15 19.24
N ARG A 236 9.12 -8.81 18.44
CA ARG A 236 8.96 -10.20 17.99
C ARG A 236 9.88 -11.17 18.72
N MET A 237 10.76 -10.68 19.59
CA MET A 237 11.89 -11.43 20.10
C MET A 237 11.76 -11.69 21.58
N GLU A 238 11.12 -12.79 21.87
CA GLU A 238 10.96 -13.28 23.24
C GLU A 238 12.17 -14.11 23.72
N TYR A 239 13.12 -14.45 22.81
CA TYR A 239 14.16 -15.44 23.08
C TYR A 239 15.55 -14.88 22.84
N ASP A 240 16.40 -14.91 23.87
CA ASP A 240 17.80 -14.49 23.79
C ASP A 240 18.75 -15.64 23.42
N GLU A 241 18.47 -16.85 23.86
CA GLU A 241 19.37 -18.01 23.72
C GLU A 241 18.87 -19.02 22.68
N TYR A 242 17.53 -19.19 22.58
CA TYR A 242 16.91 -20.12 21.68
C TYR A 242 16.01 -19.38 20.69
N PRO A 243 15.86 -19.88 19.45
CA PRO A 243 14.97 -19.25 18.49
C PRO A 243 13.52 -19.32 18.95
N GLY A 244 12.78 -18.22 18.75
CA GLY A 244 11.33 -18.21 18.77
C GLY A 244 10.76 -18.87 17.51
N SER A 245 9.46 -19.08 17.50
CA SER A 245 8.74 -19.72 16.39
C SER A 245 7.65 -18.77 15.89
N TYR A 246 7.68 -18.43 14.61
CA TYR A 246 6.63 -17.69 13.93
C TYR A 246 5.99 -18.56 12.83
N ARG A 247 4.80 -19.04 13.10
CA ARG A 247 4.08 -19.99 12.25
C ARG A 247 3.03 -19.28 11.41
N TYR A 248 3.18 -19.33 10.08
CA TYR A 248 2.22 -18.74 9.16
C TYR A 248 2.11 -19.55 7.87
N LYS A 249 1.08 -19.27 7.08
CA LYS A 249 0.86 -19.94 5.80
C LYS A 249 1.90 -19.46 4.78
N TYR A 250 2.74 -20.40 4.33
CA TYR A 250 3.81 -20.12 3.39
C TYR A 250 3.97 -21.32 2.44
N PRO A 251 3.38 -21.25 1.26
CA PRO A 251 3.50 -22.32 0.28
C PRO A 251 4.90 -22.29 -0.35
N VAL A 252 5.64 -23.37 -0.20
CA VAL A 252 6.88 -23.59 -0.98
C VAL A 252 6.53 -23.96 -2.43
N ALA A 253 7.53 -23.95 -3.34
CA ALA A 253 7.32 -24.32 -4.73
C ALA A 253 6.62 -25.68 -4.86
N GLY A 254 5.53 -25.73 -5.65
CA GLY A 254 4.69 -26.91 -5.84
C GLY A 254 3.63 -27.17 -4.77
N ALA A 255 3.64 -26.44 -3.65
CA ALA A 255 2.59 -26.54 -2.64
C ALA A 255 1.27 -25.86 -3.08
N ARG A 256 0.19 -26.11 -2.36
CA ARG A 256 -1.11 -25.49 -2.60
C ARG A 256 -1.09 -24.02 -2.17
N ASN A 257 -1.65 -23.16 -3.00
CA ASN A 257 -1.96 -21.77 -2.64
C ASN A 257 -3.35 -21.67 -2.00
N ALA A 258 -3.68 -20.49 -1.47
CA ALA A 258 -5.03 -20.16 -1.07
C ALA A 258 -6.01 -20.27 -2.25
N THR A 259 -7.20 -20.79 -2.00
CA THR A 259 -8.32 -20.69 -2.95
C THR A 259 -8.94 -19.32 -2.82
N VAL A 260 -9.15 -18.63 -3.95
CA VAL A 260 -9.66 -17.26 -3.96
C VAL A 260 -11.07 -17.19 -4.53
N SER A 261 -11.87 -16.26 -4.02
CA SER A 261 -13.16 -15.92 -4.56
C SER A 261 -13.42 -14.43 -4.45
N VAL A 262 -14.22 -13.87 -5.36
CA VAL A 262 -14.61 -12.46 -5.34
C VAL A 262 -16.03 -12.35 -4.81
N LEU A 263 -16.23 -11.54 -3.80
CA LEU A 263 -17.54 -11.32 -3.18
C LEU A 263 -17.92 -9.84 -3.28
N THR A 264 -19.22 -9.59 -3.23
CA THR A 264 -19.81 -8.24 -3.20
C THR A 264 -20.81 -8.13 -2.06
N PHE A 265 -20.94 -6.92 -1.53
CA PHE A 265 -21.87 -6.61 -0.42
C PHE A 265 -22.68 -5.36 -0.76
N ASP A 266 -23.98 -5.51 -0.78
CA ASP A 266 -24.94 -4.41 -0.88
C ASP A 266 -25.09 -3.77 0.51
N ILE A 267 -24.59 -2.55 0.68
CA ILE A 267 -24.50 -1.88 1.98
C ILE A 267 -25.88 -1.55 2.54
N LYS A 268 -26.83 -1.18 1.67
CA LYS A 268 -28.20 -0.84 2.07
C LYS A 268 -28.98 -2.08 2.49
N ASN A 269 -28.94 -3.11 1.66
CA ASN A 269 -29.72 -4.33 1.85
C ASN A 269 -29.01 -5.36 2.74
N ARG A 270 -27.72 -5.16 3.04
CA ARG A 270 -26.86 -6.07 3.83
C ARG A 270 -26.79 -7.48 3.24
N VAL A 271 -26.71 -7.58 1.93
CA VAL A 271 -26.66 -8.85 1.18
C VAL A 271 -25.29 -9.07 0.59
N THR A 272 -24.65 -10.18 0.93
CA THR A 272 -23.40 -10.65 0.32
C THR A 272 -23.70 -11.61 -0.83
N ARG A 273 -22.94 -11.50 -1.92
CA ARG A 273 -23.01 -12.38 -3.10
C ARG A 273 -21.62 -12.80 -3.53
N THR A 274 -21.49 -14.01 -4.04
CA THR A 274 -20.26 -14.47 -4.69
C THR A 274 -20.35 -14.23 -6.19
N MET A 275 -19.32 -13.61 -6.76
CA MET A 275 -19.21 -13.36 -8.19
C MET A 275 -18.93 -14.66 -8.94
N LYS A 276 -19.55 -14.84 -10.11
CA LYS A 276 -19.36 -16.00 -10.99
C LYS A 276 -18.17 -15.75 -11.93
N VAL A 277 -16.99 -15.63 -11.37
CA VAL A 277 -15.76 -15.42 -12.15
C VAL A 277 -15.35 -16.74 -12.79
N PRO A 278 -15.22 -16.83 -14.13
CA PRO A 278 -14.79 -18.06 -14.80
C PRO A 278 -13.28 -18.25 -14.64
N MET A 279 -12.85 -18.94 -13.59
CA MET A 279 -11.45 -19.23 -13.29
C MET A 279 -11.32 -20.60 -12.61
N ASP A 280 -10.13 -21.21 -12.73
CA ASP A 280 -9.80 -22.44 -12.06
C ASP A 280 -9.62 -22.24 -10.54
N SER A 281 -9.80 -23.28 -9.75
CA SER A 281 -9.75 -23.22 -8.28
C SER A 281 -8.38 -22.85 -7.72
N ASP A 282 -7.31 -22.97 -8.49
CA ASP A 282 -5.93 -22.61 -8.15
C ASP A 282 -5.44 -21.33 -8.84
N SER A 283 -6.36 -20.59 -9.51
CA SER A 283 -6.07 -19.28 -10.10
C SER A 283 -5.86 -18.22 -9.04
N TYR A 284 -5.21 -17.13 -9.44
CA TYR A 284 -5.05 -15.92 -8.62
C TYR A 284 -6.05 -14.85 -9.04
N VAL A 285 -6.37 -13.93 -8.10
CA VAL A 285 -7.06 -12.67 -8.35
C VAL A 285 -6.15 -11.52 -7.91
N PRO A 286 -5.19 -11.11 -8.75
CA PRO A 286 -4.21 -10.07 -8.41
C PRO A 286 -4.84 -8.72 -8.10
N ARG A 287 -5.93 -8.36 -8.78
CA ARG A 287 -6.59 -7.04 -8.65
C ARG A 287 -8.10 -7.15 -8.86
N ILE A 288 -8.80 -6.35 -8.07
CA ILE A 288 -10.16 -5.94 -8.36
C ILE A 288 -10.23 -4.42 -8.31
N LYS A 289 -11.06 -3.81 -9.15
CA LYS A 289 -11.28 -2.37 -9.15
C LYS A 289 -12.65 -2.04 -9.71
N PHE A 290 -13.44 -1.27 -8.98
CA PHE A 290 -14.63 -0.69 -9.55
C PHE A 290 -14.26 0.39 -10.57
N THR A 291 -15.05 0.46 -11.64
CA THR A 291 -14.96 1.55 -12.62
C THR A 291 -15.80 2.74 -12.16
N ASP A 292 -15.80 3.82 -12.93
CA ASP A 292 -16.70 4.98 -12.70
C ASP A 292 -18.19 4.63 -12.88
N ASN A 293 -18.49 3.47 -13.47
CA ASN A 293 -19.84 2.91 -13.50
C ASN A 293 -20.04 2.02 -12.26
N ALA A 294 -20.99 2.38 -11.41
CA ALA A 294 -21.26 1.71 -10.15
C ALA A 294 -21.62 0.21 -10.27
N ASP A 295 -22.10 -0.20 -11.45
CA ASP A 295 -22.47 -1.58 -11.76
C ASP A 295 -21.38 -2.37 -12.51
N LYS A 296 -20.15 -1.84 -12.61
CA LYS A 296 -19.04 -2.50 -13.30
C LYS A 296 -17.81 -2.64 -12.40
N LEU A 297 -17.50 -3.90 -12.07
CA LEU A 297 -16.32 -4.32 -11.35
C LEU A 297 -15.33 -4.99 -12.31
N ALA A 298 -14.15 -4.42 -12.47
CA ALA A 298 -13.04 -5.08 -13.17
C ALA A 298 -12.39 -6.09 -12.23
N ILE A 299 -12.21 -7.32 -12.71
CA ILE A 299 -11.59 -8.44 -11.99
C ILE A 299 -10.47 -8.98 -12.87
N VAL A 300 -9.24 -8.90 -12.39
CA VAL A 300 -8.07 -9.48 -13.06
C VAL A 300 -7.82 -10.86 -12.46
N THR A 301 -7.78 -11.88 -13.31
CA THR A 301 -7.41 -13.24 -12.92
C THR A 301 -6.11 -13.65 -13.61
N LEU A 302 -5.36 -14.54 -12.99
CA LEU A 302 -4.15 -15.12 -13.53
C LEU A 302 -4.17 -16.62 -13.24
N ASN A 303 -3.92 -17.44 -14.24
CA ASN A 303 -3.87 -18.88 -14.02
C ASN A 303 -2.63 -19.28 -13.19
N ARG A 304 -2.61 -20.49 -12.65
CA ARG A 304 -1.53 -21.00 -11.80
C ARG A 304 -0.15 -20.94 -12.47
N LEU A 305 -0.08 -21.17 -13.78
CA LEU A 305 1.17 -21.12 -14.55
C LEU A 305 1.60 -19.70 -14.89
N GLN A 306 0.77 -18.69 -14.59
CA GLN A 306 1.02 -17.27 -14.84
C GLN A 306 1.32 -16.96 -16.32
N ASN A 307 0.74 -17.73 -17.23
CA ASN A 307 0.87 -17.55 -18.67
C ASN A 307 -0.45 -17.16 -19.36
N GLN A 308 -1.56 -17.06 -18.60
CA GLN A 308 -2.82 -16.52 -19.07
C GLN A 308 -3.38 -15.55 -18.03
N MET A 309 -3.58 -14.30 -18.45
CA MET A 309 -4.24 -13.27 -17.69
C MET A 309 -5.58 -12.91 -18.36
N ASP A 310 -6.66 -12.92 -17.59
CA ASP A 310 -7.97 -12.51 -18.04
C ASP A 310 -8.45 -11.31 -17.23
N ILE A 311 -9.08 -10.35 -17.91
CA ILE A 311 -9.81 -9.24 -17.30
C ILE A 311 -11.29 -9.46 -17.55
N TYR A 312 -12.06 -9.62 -16.49
CA TYR A 312 -13.51 -9.71 -16.51
C TYR A 312 -14.14 -8.40 -16.08
N ILE A 313 -15.26 -8.04 -16.70
CA ILE A 313 -16.17 -7.01 -16.19
C ILE A 313 -17.37 -7.71 -15.58
N GLY A 314 -17.50 -7.61 -14.26
CA GLY A 314 -18.56 -8.20 -13.48
C GLY A 314 -19.62 -7.17 -13.07
N ASN A 315 -20.88 -7.58 -13.04
CA ASN A 315 -21.93 -6.79 -12.41
C ASN A 315 -22.07 -7.21 -10.93
N PRO A 316 -21.85 -6.32 -9.96
CA PRO A 316 -21.81 -6.69 -8.53
C PRO A 316 -23.17 -7.11 -7.97
N ARG A 317 -24.28 -6.80 -8.65
CA ARG A 317 -25.64 -7.13 -8.23
C ARG A 317 -26.14 -8.44 -8.82
N SER A 318 -25.92 -8.68 -10.12
CA SER A 318 -26.29 -9.93 -10.79
C SER A 318 -25.25 -11.03 -10.62
N THR A 319 -24.02 -10.67 -10.24
CA THR A 319 -22.85 -11.53 -10.11
C THR A 319 -22.26 -12.08 -11.42
N GLU A 320 -22.87 -11.79 -12.56
CA GLU A 320 -22.40 -12.25 -13.85
C GLU A 320 -21.13 -11.52 -14.28
N CYS A 321 -20.22 -12.25 -14.90
CA CYS A 321 -18.93 -11.75 -15.38
C CYS A 321 -18.77 -12.01 -16.88
N THR A 322 -18.31 -10.99 -17.62
CA THR A 322 -18.02 -11.09 -19.04
C THR A 322 -16.54 -10.85 -19.27
N LEU A 323 -15.92 -11.72 -20.06
CA LEU A 323 -14.51 -11.56 -20.45
C LEU A 323 -14.37 -10.31 -21.34
N ALA A 324 -13.50 -9.38 -20.92
CA ALA A 324 -13.18 -8.19 -21.68
C ALA A 324 -11.85 -8.31 -22.40
N VAL A 325 -10.84 -8.88 -21.77
CA VAL A 325 -9.48 -9.04 -22.33
C VAL A 325 -8.91 -10.38 -21.90
N ARG A 326 -8.24 -11.06 -22.82
CA ARG A 326 -7.38 -12.21 -22.53
C ARG A 326 -6.00 -11.98 -23.09
N GLU A 327 -4.99 -12.13 -22.26
CA GLU A 327 -3.60 -12.16 -22.67
C GLU A 327 -3.00 -13.53 -22.37
N THR A 328 -2.29 -14.09 -23.34
CA THR A 328 -1.59 -15.36 -23.18
C THR A 328 -0.14 -15.21 -23.61
N ARG A 329 0.76 -15.76 -22.80
CA ARG A 329 2.17 -15.89 -23.18
C ARG A 329 2.42 -17.32 -23.62
N GLY A 330 2.83 -17.52 -24.89
CA GLY A 330 3.24 -18.82 -25.39
C GLY A 330 4.38 -19.40 -24.56
N ASP A 331 4.39 -20.73 -24.38
CA ASP A 331 5.54 -21.41 -23.75
C ASP A 331 6.79 -21.15 -24.62
N PRO A 332 7.86 -20.52 -24.08
CA PRO A 332 9.10 -20.33 -24.83
C PRO A 332 9.70 -21.62 -25.37
N ARG A 333 9.27 -22.77 -24.83
CA ARG A 333 9.69 -24.12 -25.28
C ARG A 333 8.88 -24.68 -26.45
N SER A 334 7.75 -24.05 -26.80
CA SER A 334 6.93 -24.51 -27.95
C SER A 334 7.36 -23.91 -29.30
N SER A 335 8.39 -23.06 -29.35
CA SER A 335 8.91 -22.43 -30.56
C SER A 335 10.03 -23.21 -31.26
N THR A 336 10.28 -24.47 -30.86
CA THR A 336 11.30 -25.35 -31.48
C THR A 336 10.71 -26.47 -32.30
N SER A 337 9.71 -26.21 -33.14
CA SER A 337 9.32 -27.14 -34.18
C SER A 337 8.71 -26.43 -35.38
N ALA A 338 9.55 -25.69 -36.10
CA ALA A 338 9.34 -25.35 -37.50
C ALA A 338 10.67 -24.86 -38.09
N CYS A 339 11.55 -25.75 -38.43
CA CYS A 339 12.56 -25.62 -39.49
C CYS A 339 12.46 -26.84 -40.38
#